data_6509368a2372ecb17697cc617b9de258
#
_entry.id   6509368a2372ecb17697cc617b9de258
#
_cell.length_a   1.000
_cell.length_b   1.000
_cell.length_c   1.000
_cell.angle_alpha   90.00
_cell.angle_beta   90.00
_cell.angle_gamma   90.00
#
_symmetry.space_group_name_H-M   'P 1'
#
loop_
_entity.id
_entity.type
_entity.pdbx_description
1 polymer ?
#
loop_
_entity_poly.entity_id
_entity_poly.type
_entity_poly.pdbx_seq_one_letter_code
_entity_poly.pdbx_strand_id
1 'polypeptide(L)'
;MQTCQFTGCDALELVDMDSDYILGQVVSRQMILILISGTEMKILLKIHFNDSEGNSLRRKKFPDQPTDAQLVTAKTVDYMKELTNQVSGRICRIFQLNNLSLGMCIPLNMHGFYELYTDYTAEDGMLKKFGQAWKIKGDFGSLVCTAYVEIMEPAAVTHLQYTEEQKTDDDELEFL
;
A
#
# COMPACT_ATOMS: atom_id res chain seq x y z
N MET A 1 15.71 12.28 3.62
CA MET A 1 14.39 12.12 4.25
C MET A 1 13.36 12.70 3.29
N GLN A 2 12.68 11.86 2.51
CA GLN A 2 11.66 12.33 1.59
C GLN A 2 10.39 12.61 2.40
N THR A 3 10.00 13.87 2.49
CA THR A 3 8.70 14.27 3.02
C THR A 3 7.61 13.73 2.11
N CYS A 4 6.78 12.85 2.63
CA CYS A 4 5.68 12.27 1.87
C CYS A 4 4.57 13.33 1.71
N GLN A 5 4.61 14.09 0.61
CA GLN A 5 3.65 15.19 0.32
C GLN A 5 2.20 14.70 0.17
N PHE A 6 1.99 13.38 0.03
CA PHE A 6 0.64 12.80 -0.16
C PHE A 6 -0.24 12.81 1.08
N THR A 7 0.35 12.74 2.26
CA THR A 7 -0.39 12.55 3.50
C THR A 7 -0.58 13.84 4.29
N GLY A 8 0.09 14.94 3.90
CA GLY A 8 0.16 16.15 4.71
C GLY A 8 0.86 15.94 6.06
N CYS A 9 1.67 14.89 6.19
CA CYS A 9 2.41 14.58 7.40
C CYS A 9 3.82 15.18 7.32
N ASP A 10 4.25 15.87 8.37
CA ASP A 10 5.55 16.57 8.42
C ASP A 10 6.74 15.61 8.53
N ALA A 11 6.53 14.43 9.13
CA ALA A 11 7.56 13.39 9.26
C ALA A 11 6.93 12.00 9.27
N LEU A 12 7.53 11.06 8.53
CA LEU A 12 7.16 9.66 8.53
C LEU A 12 8.37 8.80 8.91
N GLU A 13 8.17 7.88 9.84
CA GLU A 13 9.13 6.85 10.21
C GLU A 13 8.72 5.53 9.57
N LEU A 14 9.61 4.93 8.80
CA LEU A 14 9.44 3.60 8.24
C LEU A 14 10.14 2.60 9.15
N VAL A 15 9.42 1.59 9.59
CA VAL A 15 9.94 0.50 10.44
C VAL A 15 9.69 -0.82 9.73
N ASP A 16 10.76 -1.51 9.39
CA ASP A 16 10.65 -2.88 8.88
C ASP A 16 10.08 -3.79 9.96
N MET A 17 9.22 -4.71 9.56
CA MET A 17 8.59 -5.66 10.46
C MET A 17 8.95 -7.07 9.99
N ASP A 18 9.21 -7.93 10.96
CA ASP A 18 9.37 -9.35 10.69
C ASP A 18 8.02 -9.91 10.19
N SER A 19 8.03 -10.58 9.04
CA SER A 19 6.84 -11.17 8.44
C SER A 19 6.21 -12.23 9.36
N ASP A 20 7.02 -12.98 10.11
CA ASP A 20 6.54 -13.99 11.06
C ASP A 20 5.81 -13.36 12.25
N TYR A 21 6.19 -12.15 12.62
CA TYR A 21 5.51 -11.39 13.67
C TYR A 21 4.08 -10.97 13.28
N ILE A 22 3.84 -10.71 12.00
CA ILE A 22 2.54 -10.27 11.50
C ILE A 22 1.56 -11.44 11.37
N LEU A 23 2.05 -12.61 10.98
CA LEU A 23 1.22 -13.82 10.82
C LEU A 23 0.52 -14.27 12.12
N GLY A 24 1.01 -13.84 13.29
CA GLY A 24 0.42 -14.15 14.59
C GLY A 24 -0.46 -13.06 15.21
N GLN A 25 -0.60 -11.88 14.59
CA GLN A 25 -1.27 -10.74 15.21
C GLN A 25 -2.38 -10.15 14.35
N VAL A 26 -3.50 -9.82 15.01
CA VAL A 26 -4.54 -8.96 14.43
C VAL A 26 -4.01 -7.53 14.41
N VAL A 27 -3.52 -7.11 13.25
CA VAL A 27 -2.81 -5.84 13.11
C VAL A 27 -3.78 -4.64 13.13
N SER A 28 -5.00 -4.83 12.61
CA SER A 28 -6.01 -3.76 12.52
C SER A 28 -7.40 -4.32 12.19
N ARG A 29 -8.42 -3.46 12.33
CA ARG A 29 -9.80 -3.85 12.01
C ARG A 29 -10.10 -3.79 10.52
N GLN A 30 -9.45 -2.91 9.78
CA GLN A 30 -9.70 -2.69 8.36
C GLN A 30 -8.42 -2.83 7.55
N MET A 31 -8.60 -3.23 6.31
CA MET A 31 -7.52 -3.41 5.36
C MET A 31 -8.00 -3.00 3.97
N ILE A 32 -7.21 -2.21 3.28
CA ILE A 32 -7.37 -2.01 1.84
C ILE A 32 -6.38 -2.91 1.11
N LEU A 33 -6.92 -3.69 0.18
CA LEU A 33 -6.17 -4.63 -0.63
C LEU A 33 -6.25 -4.22 -2.10
N ILE A 34 -5.14 -4.26 -2.79
CA ILE A 34 -5.06 -4.05 -4.23
C ILE A 34 -4.13 -5.08 -4.88
N LEU A 35 -4.54 -5.62 -6.02
CA LEU A 35 -3.71 -6.47 -6.85
C LEU A 35 -3.15 -5.65 -8.00
N ILE A 36 -1.83 -5.69 -8.14
CA ILE A 36 -1.07 -5.16 -9.28
C ILE A 36 -0.54 -6.38 -10.04
N SER A 37 -0.76 -6.49 -11.33
CA SER A 37 -0.39 -7.68 -12.09
C SER A 37 -0.01 -7.39 -13.52
N GLY A 38 0.94 -8.18 -14.01
CA GLY A 38 1.36 -8.27 -15.39
C GLY A 38 1.60 -9.73 -15.78
N THR A 39 2.24 -9.95 -16.89
CA THR A 39 2.63 -11.28 -17.36
C THR A 39 3.81 -11.84 -16.58
N GLU A 40 4.70 -10.98 -16.09
CA GLU A 40 5.97 -11.34 -15.45
C GLU A 40 5.87 -11.47 -13.94
N MET A 41 4.94 -10.73 -13.34
CA MET A 41 4.80 -10.69 -11.88
C MET A 41 3.43 -10.22 -11.39
N LYS A 42 3.14 -10.54 -10.12
CA LYS A 42 1.99 -10.03 -9.38
C LYS A 42 2.46 -9.45 -8.06
N ILE A 43 1.82 -8.37 -7.63
CA ILE A 43 2.02 -7.75 -6.32
C ILE A 43 0.68 -7.61 -5.65
N LEU A 44 0.52 -8.22 -4.48
CA LEU A 44 -0.62 -8.01 -3.61
C LEU A 44 -0.21 -7.04 -2.51
N LEU A 45 -0.66 -5.80 -2.62
CA LEU A 45 -0.40 -4.76 -1.63
C LEU A 45 -1.59 -4.64 -0.69
N LYS A 46 -1.33 -4.56 0.61
CA LYS A 46 -2.34 -4.37 1.64
C LYS A 46 -1.90 -3.24 2.57
N ILE A 47 -2.85 -2.38 2.94
CA ILE A 47 -2.65 -1.32 3.92
C ILE A 47 -3.67 -1.54 5.04
N HIS A 48 -3.16 -1.84 6.23
CA HIS A 48 -3.93 -2.08 7.44
C HIS A 48 -4.03 -0.80 8.26
N PHE A 49 -5.22 -0.50 8.75
CA PHE A 49 -5.49 0.68 9.57
C PHE A 49 -6.66 0.45 10.51
N ASN A 50 -6.70 1.21 11.61
CA ASN A 50 -7.89 1.36 12.42
C ASN A 50 -8.63 2.65 12.03
N ASP A 51 -9.91 2.74 12.35
CA ASP A 51 -10.75 3.89 12.00
C ASP A 51 -10.19 5.22 12.53
N SER A 52 -9.55 5.21 13.70
CA SER A 52 -8.91 6.39 14.30
C SER A 52 -7.75 6.91 13.48
N GLU A 53 -6.88 6.02 13.03
CA GLU A 53 -5.67 6.34 12.28
C GLU A 53 -6.03 6.80 10.86
N GLY A 54 -6.89 6.04 10.18
CA GLY A 54 -7.38 6.41 8.85
C GLY A 54 -8.13 7.75 8.84
N ASN A 55 -8.96 8.01 9.87
CA ASN A 55 -9.66 9.29 10.00
C ASN A 55 -8.71 10.45 10.34
N SER A 56 -7.71 10.20 11.19
CA SER A 56 -6.69 11.20 11.50
C SER A 56 -5.92 11.61 10.23
N LEU A 57 -5.51 10.63 9.44
CA LEU A 57 -4.82 10.85 8.18
C LEU A 57 -5.69 11.61 7.16
N ARG A 58 -6.97 11.21 7.01
CA ARG A 58 -7.93 11.88 6.14
C ARG A 58 -8.15 13.35 6.53
N ARG A 59 -8.30 13.63 7.84
CA ARG A 59 -8.54 14.99 8.35
C ARG A 59 -7.39 15.95 8.05
N LYS A 60 -6.17 15.48 7.98
CA LYS A 60 -5.03 16.31 7.57
C LYS A 60 -5.16 16.82 6.15
N LYS A 61 -5.67 15.98 5.25
CA LYS A 61 -5.92 16.36 3.86
C LYS A 61 -7.21 17.18 3.70
N PHE A 62 -8.24 16.87 4.49
CA PHE A 62 -9.59 17.46 4.40
C PHE A 62 -10.09 17.89 5.79
N PRO A 63 -9.65 19.04 6.31
CA PRO A 63 -9.97 19.48 7.68
C PRO A 63 -11.48 19.78 7.89
N ASP A 64 -12.18 20.25 6.87
CA ASP A 64 -13.55 20.81 6.96
C ASP A 64 -14.67 19.80 6.72
N GLN A 65 -14.48 18.54 7.06
CA GLN A 65 -15.46 17.48 6.76
C GLN A 65 -16.39 17.17 7.95
N PRO A 66 -17.65 16.75 7.66
CA PRO A 66 -18.69 16.54 8.67
C PRO A 66 -18.33 15.47 9.72
N THR A 67 -18.94 15.63 10.92
CA THR A 67 -18.65 14.84 12.13
C THR A 67 -19.57 13.64 12.34
N ASP A 68 -20.51 13.35 11.43
CA ASP A 68 -21.37 12.16 11.53
C ASP A 68 -20.51 10.89 11.48
N ALA A 69 -20.64 10.03 12.50
CA ALA A 69 -19.77 8.87 12.68
C ALA A 69 -19.83 7.86 11.52
N GLN A 70 -21.02 7.57 10.98
CA GLN A 70 -21.16 6.64 9.87
C GLN A 70 -20.58 7.21 8.57
N LEU A 71 -20.82 8.48 8.32
CA LEU A 71 -20.30 9.19 7.17
C LEU A 71 -18.76 9.33 7.27
N VAL A 72 -18.24 9.54 8.48
CA VAL A 72 -16.79 9.57 8.74
C VAL A 72 -16.14 8.25 8.38
N THR A 73 -16.71 7.12 8.80
CA THR A 73 -16.16 5.79 8.50
C THR A 73 -16.16 5.52 7.00
N ALA A 74 -17.27 5.76 6.30
CA ALA A 74 -17.35 5.58 4.86
C ALA A 74 -16.31 6.43 4.10
N LYS A 75 -16.22 7.72 4.41
CA LYS A 75 -15.24 8.64 3.81
C LYS A 75 -13.79 8.29 4.15
N THR A 76 -13.54 7.72 5.33
CA THR A 76 -12.22 7.23 5.72
C THR A 76 -11.81 6.05 4.83
N VAL A 77 -12.71 5.10 4.62
CA VAL A 77 -12.47 3.96 3.73
C VAL A 77 -12.22 4.43 2.28
N ASP A 78 -13.03 5.36 1.78
CA ASP A 78 -12.86 5.91 0.43
C ASP A 78 -11.51 6.63 0.28
N TYR A 79 -11.12 7.41 1.28
CA TYR A 79 -9.81 8.05 1.32
C TYR A 79 -8.66 7.04 1.32
N MET A 80 -8.76 5.98 2.14
CA MET A 80 -7.73 4.94 2.20
C MET A 80 -7.66 4.13 0.90
N LYS A 81 -8.77 3.90 0.22
CA LYS A 81 -8.79 3.31 -1.13
C LYS A 81 -8.07 4.19 -2.13
N GLU A 82 -8.34 5.49 -2.12
CA GLU A 82 -7.69 6.44 -3.03
C GLU A 82 -6.20 6.54 -2.76
N LEU A 83 -5.78 6.61 -1.49
CA LEU A 83 -4.37 6.57 -1.11
C LEU A 83 -3.68 5.30 -1.64
N THR A 84 -4.33 4.14 -1.46
CA THR A 84 -3.80 2.86 -1.94
C THR A 84 -3.70 2.84 -3.47
N ASN A 85 -4.70 3.39 -4.15
CA ASN A 85 -4.71 3.50 -5.61
C ASN A 85 -3.54 4.35 -6.13
N GLN A 86 -3.28 5.50 -5.51
CA GLN A 86 -2.17 6.38 -5.87
C GLN A 86 -0.80 5.73 -5.63
N VAL A 87 -0.62 5.08 -4.49
CA VAL A 87 0.61 4.32 -4.20
C VAL A 87 0.83 3.24 -5.25
N SER A 88 -0.22 2.50 -5.59
CA SER A 88 -0.15 1.43 -6.60
C SER A 88 0.12 1.96 -8.00
N GLY A 89 -0.46 3.10 -8.37
CA GLY A 89 -0.18 3.77 -9.64
C GLY A 89 1.30 4.16 -9.77
N ARG A 90 1.91 4.66 -8.68
CA ARG A 90 3.36 4.93 -8.66
C ARG A 90 4.19 3.67 -8.78
N ILE A 91 3.81 2.60 -8.10
CA ILE A 91 4.47 1.29 -8.25
C ILE A 91 4.43 0.86 -9.73
N CYS A 92 3.26 0.89 -10.37
CA CYS A 92 3.11 0.57 -11.79
C CYS A 92 4.03 1.43 -12.67
N ARG A 93 4.12 2.75 -12.40
CA ARG A 93 4.98 3.67 -13.14
C ARG A 93 6.47 3.32 -13.00
N ILE A 94 6.93 3.00 -11.78
CA ILE A 94 8.32 2.57 -11.54
C ILE A 94 8.65 1.31 -12.38
N PHE A 95 7.75 0.34 -12.42
CA PHE A 95 7.93 -0.86 -13.22
C PHE A 95 7.88 -0.56 -14.74
N GLN A 96 7.01 0.35 -15.16
CA GLN A 96 6.94 0.78 -16.56
C GLN A 96 8.24 1.45 -17.04
N LEU A 97 8.90 2.23 -16.18
CA LEU A 97 10.23 2.80 -16.49
C LEU A 97 11.31 1.71 -16.68
N ASN A 98 11.09 0.53 -16.14
CA ASN A 98 11.93 -0.66 -16.29
C ASN A 98 11.39 -1.62 -17.38
N ASN A 99 10.52 -1.15 -18.29
CA ASN A 99 9.91 -1.90 -19.38
C ASN A 99 9.01 -3.07 -18.94
N LEU A 100 8.51 -3.04 -17.70
CA LEU A 100 7.49 -3.99 -17.21
C LEU A 100 6.12 -3.32 -17.18
N SER A 101 5.17 -3.89 -17.91
CA SER A 101 3.80 -3.37 -18.00
C SER A 101 2.91 -4.04 -16.95
N LEU A 102 2.60 -3.31 -15.89
CA LEU A 102 1.70 -3.76 -14.84
C LEU A 102 0.39 -2.96 -14.86
N GLY A 103 -0.71 -3.67 -14.71
CA GLY A 103 -2.03 -3.08 -14.45
C GLY A 103 -2.41 -3.25 -12.99
N MET A 104 -3.36 -2.45 -12.52
CA MET A 104 -3.89 -2.57 -11.16
C MET A 104 -5.41 -2.75 -11.17
N CYS A 105 -5.94 -3.51 -10.20
CA CYS A 105 -7.36 -3.64 -9.98
C CYS A 105 -7.93 -2.49 -9.14
N ILE A 106 -9.24 -2.52 -8.90
CA ILE A 106 -9.90 -1.57 -7.98
C ILE A 106 -9.54 -1.98 -6.54
N PRO A 107 -9.18 -1.02 -5.65
CA PRO A 107 -8.93 -1.30 -4.24
C PRO A 107 -10.16 -1.85 -3.52
N LEU A 108 -9.98 -2.94 -2.79
CA LEU A 108 -11.02 -3.60 -2.02
C LEU A 108 -10.85 -3.30 -0.53
N ASN A 109 -11.95 -2.95 0.15
CA ASN A 109 -11.97 -2.89 1.61
C ASN A 109 -12.32 -4.25 2.18
N MET A 110 -11.50 -4.73 3.12
CA MET A 110 -11.67 -6.02 3.78
C MET A 110 -11.43 -5.88 5.29
N HIS A 111 -11.88 -6.88 6.06
CA HIS A 111 -11.51 -6.99 7.46
C HIS A 111 -10.07 -7.48 7.61
N GLY A 112 -9.31 -6.86 8.51
CA GLY A 112 -7.88 -7.12 8.71
C GLY A 112 -7.52 -8.53 9.18
N PHE A 113 -8.50 -9.33 9.60
CA PHE A 113 -8.32 -10.73 10.02
C PHE A 113 -7.88 -11.68 8.90
N TYR A 114 -8.09 -11.32 7.64
CA TYR A 114 -7.77 -12.18 6.52
C TYR A 114 -6.27 -12.31 6.23
N GLU A 115 -5.43 -11.48 6.83
CA GLU A 115 -3.98 -11.60 6.69
C GLU A 115 -3.43 -12.91 7.26
N LEU A 116 -4.08 -13.44 8.30
CA LEU A 116 -3.69 -14.69 8.96
C LEU A 116 -3.82 -15.95 8.10
N TYR A 117 -4.52 -15.86 6.98
CA TYR A 117 -4.85 -17.01 6.12
C TYR A 117 -4.14 -17.00 4.77
N THR A 118 -3.30 -16.03 4.51
CA THR A 118 -2.46 -16.04 3.30
C THR A 118 -1.28 -16.97 3.56
N ASP A 119 -1.38 -18.20 3.05
CA ASP A 119 -0.32 -19.20 3.16
C ASP A 119 0.88 -18.77 2.31
N TYR A 120 1.90 -18.22 2.97
CA TYR A 120 3.14 -17.77 2.33
C TYR A 120 4.10 -18.92 2.03
N THR A 121 3.74 -20.17 2.36
CA THR A 121 4.64 -21.32 2.36
C THR A 121 4.51 -22.25 1.13
N ALA A 122 3.75 -21.91 0.11
CA ALA A 122 3.71 -22.73 -1.09
C ALA A 122 5.03 -22.62 -1.87
N GLU A 123 5.96 -23.51 -1.53
CA GLU A 123 7.13 -23.83 -2.32
C GLU A 123 6.72 -24.64 -3.57
N ASP A 124 6.09 -24.00 -4.53
CA ASP A 124 6.00 -24.56 -5.87
C ASP A 124 7.24 -24.12 -6.64
N GLY A 125 8.12 -25.07 -6.94
CA GLY A 125 9.52 -24.92 -7.35
C GLY A 125 9.81 -24.13 -8.64
N MET A 126 8.86 -23.42 -9.23
CA MET A 126 9.06 -22.50 -10.36
C MET A 126 8.78 -21.03 -10.03
N LEU A 127 7.99 -20.74 -9.03
CA LEU A 127 7.57 -19.39 -8.72
C LEU A 127 8.33 -18.84 -7.52
N LYS A 128 9.03 -17.72 -7.71
CA LYS A 128 9.65 -17.01 -6.57
C LYS A 128 8.60 -16.13 -5.91
N LYS A 129 8.35 -16.39 -4.64
CA LYS A 129 7.39 -15.66 -3.83
C LYS A 129 8.12 -14.93 -2.69
N PHE A 130 7.79 -13.65 -2.50
CA PHE A 130 8.38 -12.81 -1.46
C PHE A 130 7.25 -12.11 -0.70
N GLY A 131 7.33 -12.15 0.60
CA GLY A 131 6.50 -11.34 1.49
C GLY A 131 7.35 -10.33 2.22
N GLN A 132 6.87 -9.10 2.35
CA GLN A 132 7.49 -8.07 3.17
C GLN A 132 6.41 -7.28 3.90
N ALA A 133 6.73 -6.88 5.11
CA ALA A 133 5.86 -6.08 5.94
C ALA A 133 6.62 -4.92 6.55
N TRP A 134 5.96 -3.77 6.64
CA TRP A 134 6.53 -2.58 7.26
C TRP A 134 5.45 -1.74 7.92
N LYS A 135 5.85 -0.95 8.89
CA LYS A 135 5.01 0.00 9.59
C LYS A 135 5.43 1.42 9.22
N ILE A 136 4.45 2.23 8.87
CA ILE A 136 4.61 3.67 8.67
C ILE A 136 4.03 4.36 9.90
N LYS A 137 4.87 5.11 10.62
CA LYS A 137 4.46 5.89 11.77
C LYS A 137 4.48 7.38 11.43
N GLY A 138 3.53 8.10 11.99
CA GLY A 138 3.41 9.55 11.89
C GLY A 138 2.55 10.08 13.02
N ASP A 139 2.26 11.36 12.99
CA ASP A 139 1.39 12.02 13.98
C ASP A 139 -0.09 11.58 13.91
N PHE A 140 -0.48 10.88 12.84
CA PHE A 140 -1.78 10.21 12.70
C PHE A 140 -1.85 8.87 13.46
N GLY A 141 -0.75 8.35 13.96
CA GLY A 141 -0.59 7.01 14.53
C GLY A 141 0.29 6.12 13.65
N SER A 142 -0.18 4.94 13.27
CA SER A 142 0.60 4.04 12.41
C SER A 142 -0.28 3.28 11.43
N LEU A 143 0.26 3.04 10.24
CA LEU A 143 -0.28 2.10 9.25
C LEU A 143 0.66 0.90 9.18
N VAL A 144 0.11 -0.29 8.99
CA VAL A 144 0.90 -1.48 8.64
C VAL A 144 0.65 -1.80 7.18
N CYS A 145 1.72 -1.94 6.44
CA CYS A 145 1.68 -2.29 5.03
C CYS A 145 2.31 -3.67 4.84
N THR A 146 1.69 -4.50 4.01
CA THR A 146 2.26 -5.77 3.58
C THR A 146 2.25 -5.83 2.08
N ALA A 147 3.31 -6.35 1.49
CA ALA A 147 3.39 -6.65 0.08
C ALA A 147 3.76 -8.12 -0.10
N TYR A 148 3.00 -8.78 -0.95
CA TYR A 148 3.30 -10.12 -1.40
C TYR A 148 3.58 -10.08 -2.88
N VAL A 149 4.75 -10.54 -3.28
CA VAL A 149 5.22 -10.50 -4.66
C VAL A 149 5.40 -11.92 -5.17
N GLU A 150 4.78 -12.24 -6.27
CA GLU A 150 4.92 -13.48 -7.02
C GLU A 150 5.57 -13.18 -8.36
N ILE A 151 6.76 -13.74 -8.60
CA ILE A 151 7.50 -13.58 -9.86
C ILE A 151 7.26 -14.82 -10.70
N MET A 152 6.58 -14.63 -11.82
CA MET A 152 6.26 -15.69 -12.80
C MET A 152 7.37 -15.85 -13.81
N GLU A 153 8.07 -14.76 -14.16
CA GLU A 153 9.15 -14.76 -15.14
C GLU A 153 10.42 -14.12 -14.55
N PRO A 154 11.24 -14.89 -13.80
CA PRO A 154 12.42 -14.37 -13.10
C PRO A 154 13.41 -13.63 -13.99
N ALA A 155 13.57 -14.04 -15.26
CA ALA A 155 14.49 -13.40 -16.20
C ALA A 155 14.11 -11.94 -16.48
N ALA A 156 12.81 -11.62 -16.50
CA ALA A 156 12.32 -10.28 -16.81
C ALA A 156 12.58 -9.28 -15.67
N VAL A 157 12.77 -9.75 -14.43
CA VAL A 157 12.95 -8.88 -13.25
C VAL A 157 14.42 -8.74 -12.81
N THR A 158 15.36 -9.47 -13.43
CA THR A 158 16.79 -9.42 -13.05
C THR A 158 17.45 -8.07 -13.32
N HIS A 159 16.86 -7.25 -14.18
CA HIS A 159 17.39 -5.95 -14.58
C HIS A 159 16.69 -4.77 -13.91
N LEU A 160 15.78 -5.03 -12.94
CA LEU A 160 15.11 -3.98 -12.23
C LEU A 160 16.11 -3.11 -11.47
N GLN A 161 16.10 -1.83 -11.80
CA GLN A 161 16.87 -0.81 -11.09
C GLN A 161 15.90 0.20 -10.49
N TYR A 162 16.11 0.53 -9.23
CA TYR A 162 15.38 1.64 -8.63
C TYR A 162 15.93 2.94 -9.21
N THR A 163 15.12 3.61 -10.01
CA THR A 163 15.41 4.95 -10.49
C THR A 163 14.56 5.92 -9.68
N GLU A 164 15.18 6.81 -8.91
CA GLU A 164 14.48 7.91 -8.27
C GLU A 164 13.82 8.77 -9.36
N GLU A 165 12.50 8.84 -9.35
CA GLU A 165 11.79 9.78 -10.23
C GLU A 165 12.23 11.20 -9.86
N GLN A 166 12.81 11.92 -10.83
CA GLN A 166 12.95 13.36 -10.70
C GLN A 166 11.52 13.92 -10.62
N LYS A 167 11.24 14.68 -9.55
CA LYS A 167 10.00 15.43 -9.42
C LYS A 167 9.83 16.29 -10.67
N THR A 168 8.89 15.95 -11.51
CA THR A 168 8.36 16.90 -12.48
C THR A 168 7.30 17.73 -11.75
N ASP A 169 7.26 19.04 -12.01
CA ASP A 169 6.30 19.98 -11.40
C ASP A 169 4.83 19.61 -11.69
N ASP A 170 4.59 18.67 -12.60
CA ASP A 170 3.27 18.10 -12.96
C ASP A 170 2.76 17.01 -11.98
N ASP A 171 3.51 16.64 -10.95
CA ASP A 171 3.12 15.64 -9.95
C ASP A 171 2.20 16.21 -8.84
N GLU A 172 1.75 17.45 -8.93
CA GLU A 172 0.59 17.93 -8.17
C GLU A 172 -0.69 17.29 -8.74
N LEU A 173 -0.94 16.07 -8.29
CA LEU A 173 -2.23 15.43 -8.53
C LEU A 173 -3.32 16.28 -7.88
N GLU A 174 -4.03 17.05 -8.70
CA GLU A 174 -5.27 17.70 -8.31
C GLU A 174 -6.26 16.60 -7.90
N PHE A 175 -6.58 16.56 -6.64
CA PHE A 175 -7.72 15.79 -6.16
C PHE A 175 -8.99 16.56 -6.56
N LEU A 176 -9.69 16.06 -7.53
CA LEU A 176 -11.07 16.44 -7.83
C LEU A 176 -12.04 15.96 -6.77
#